data_322ac2a731f82a85fe927b91d633e5b8
#
_entry.id   322ac2a731f82a85fe927b91d633e5b8
#
_cell.length_a   1.000
_cell.length_b   1.000
_cell.length_c   1.000
_cell.angle_alpha   90.00
_cell.angle_beta   90.00
_cell.angle_gamma   90.00
#
_symmetry.space_group_name_H-M   'P 1'
#
loop_
_entity.id
_entity.type
_entity.pdbx_description
1 polymer ?
#
loop_
_entity_poly.entity_id
_entity_poly.type
_entity_poly.pdbx_seq_one_letter_code
_entity_poly.pdbx_strand_id
1 'polypeptide(L)'
;MKRVQSGLLGLMALLMCCTLSGCWSSSPVEDLNLETGIALDIAEESSQEKQINQEGGDYPKKELITGTFQFVIPEESGGSNSSSPQAKKFFNITETGDSVFEMIREISLRTNRPPIGQHLKTVIISSSLLRKIPLYELLDFFLGDNDIRPSVLLLISTEKAGNTLQEKIPGQIPAYILKDIFQNRKRNARLIKPMALVKVIGPMKGERSFILPNVITAENEIKLAGAGIIKGKTQTYGGYLNESEVEGLMWIKGDLKGGVLKSSDPKTGKNIAYEIKAVKSKIKAIVKGDDIFFQVKMTSEGRVSEVHIKNENLRNNNVLGQEESVFQEKVNTLAEQTLAKMQKLQVDVGGFGEALRIQHPKVWRKVKKDWDTTFSTIPVRFSTDIHIEDYGSSITTAD
;
A
#
# COMPACT_ATOMS: atom_id res chain seq x y z
N MET A 1 -22.20 63.09 -21.47
CA MET A 1 -21.53 62.24 -20.49
C MET A 1 -22.36 61.03 -20.04
N LYS A 2 -23.63 61.20 -19.57
CA LYS A 2 -24.45 60.06 -19.09
C LYS A 2 -24.72 58.96 -20.12
N ARG A 3 -24.89 59.25 -21.41
CA ARG A 3 -25.10 58.25 -22.48
C ARG A 3 -23.87 57.41 -22.81
N VAL A 4 -22.67 57.96 -22.67
CA VAL A 4 -21.41 57.24 -22.89
C VAL A 4 -21.11 56.31 -21.72
N GLN A 5 -21.41 56.74 -20.50
CA GLN A 5 -21.28 55.92 -19.31
C GLN A 5 -22.22 54.69 -19.31
N SER A 6 -23.49 54.87 -19.73
CA SER A 6 -24.41 53.71 -19.88
C SER A 6 -23.99 52.74 -20.99
N GLY A 7 -23.39 53.20 -22.08
CA GLY A 7 -22.83 52.33 -23.12
C GLY A 7 -21.63 51.52 -22.64
N LEU A 8 -20.75 52.13 -21.84
CA LEU A 8 -19.58 51.45 -21.27
C LEU A 8 -19.97 50.40 -20.23
N LEU A 9 -20.97 50.71 -19.39
CA LEU A 9 -21.54 49.74 -18.43
C LEU A 9 -22.22 48.58 -19.13
N GLY A 10 -22.95 48.79 -20.21
CA GLY A 10 -23.56 47.74 -21.03
C GLY A 10 -22.52 46.82 -21.69
N LEU A 11 -21.44 47.41 -22.21
CA LEU A 11 -20.33 46.63 -22.79
C LEU A 11 -19.57 45.79 -21.73
N MET A 12 -19.38 46.38 -20.53
CA MET A 12 -18.74 45.69 -19.41
C MET A 12 -19.59 44.53 -18.88
N ALA A 13 -20.92 44.71 -18.80
CA ALA A 13 -21.86 43.65 -18.42
C ALA A 13 -21.89 42.53 -19.48
N LEU A 14 -21.85 42.86 -20.77
CA LEU A 14 -21.79 41.87 -21.85
C LEU A 14 -20.48 41.07 -21.82
N LEU A 15 -19.35 41.73 -21.57
CA LEU A 15 -18.05 41.06 -21.39
C LEU A 15 -18.04 40.15 -20.16
N MET A 16 -18.67 40.54 -19.09
CA MET A 16 -18.80 39.74 -17.86
C MET A 16 -19.71 38.50 -18.06
N CYS A 17 -20.77 38.61 -18.85
CA CYS A 17 -21.60 37.49 -19.25
C CYS A 17 -20.84 36.45 -20.14
N CYS A 18 -19.95 36.89 -21.00
CA CYS A 18 -19.12 36.04 -21.84
C CYS A 18 -18.06 35.26 -21.03
N THR A 19 -17.64 35.78 -19.86
CA THR A 19 -16.68 35.06 -19.00
C THR A 19 -17.34 34.04 -18.05
N LEU A 20 -18.66 34.03 -17.94
CA LEU A 20 -19.42 33.13 -17.08
C LEU A 20 -19.77 31.77 -17.75
N SER A 21 -19.43 31.58 -19.03
CA SER A 21 -19.68 30.32 -19.76
C SER A 21 -18.64 29.22 -19.50
N GLY A 22 -18.14 29.11 -18.26
CA GLY A 22 -17.00 28.24 -17.91
C GLY A 22 -17.28 26.75 -17.70
N CYS A 23 -18.50 26.24 -17.93
CA CYS A 23 -18.83 24.83 -17.63
C CYS A 23 -19.32 24.03 -18.86
N TRP A 24 -18.76 24.26 -20.04
CA TRP A 24 -19.23 23.61 -21.26
C TRP A 24 -18.89 22.12 -21.41
N SER A 25 -18.00 21.53 -20.56
CA SER A 25 -17.50 20.15 -20.73
C SER A 25 -17.78 19.21 -19.55
N SER A 26 -18.73 19.49 -18.66
CA SER A 26 -19.09 18.55 -17.60
C SER A 26 -20.16 17.58 -18.08
N SER A 27 -19.82 16.29 -18.25
CA SER A 27 -20.82 15.24 -18.42
C SER A 27 -21.46 14.89 -17.08
N PRO A 28 -22.80 14.69 -17.02
CA PRO A 28 -23.46 14.17 -15.83
C PRO A 28 -22.84 12.85 -15.39
N VAL A 29 -22.73 12.64 -14.08
CA VAL A 29 -22.14 11.40 -13.51
C VAL A 29 -22.92 10.15 -13.94
N GLU A 30 -24.21 10.31 -14.19
CA GLU A 30 -25.12 9.27 -14.65
C GLU A 30 -24.77 8.75 -16.05
N ASP A 31 -24.10 9.55 -16.87
CA ASP A 31 -23.68 9.20 -18.22
C ASP A 31 -22.29 8.58 -18.30
N LEU A 32 -21.66 8.30 -17.14
CA LEU A 32 -20.29 7.82 -17.04
C LEU A 32 -20.22 6.47 -16.33
N ASN A 33 -19.27 5.62 -16.75
CA ASN A 33 -18.88 4.43 -16.01
C ASN A 33 -17.75 4.77 -15.06
N LEU A 34 -18.06 4.85 -13.78
CA LEU A 34 -17.11 5.21 -12.73
C LEU A 34 -16.19 4.05 -12.40
N GLU A 35 -14.95 4.15 -12.81
CA GLU A 35 -13.92 3.17 -12.50
C GLU A 35 -13.45 3.28 -11.05
N THR A 36 -13.39 2.16 -10.33
CA THR A 36 -13.02 2.14 -8.90
C THR A 36 -11.77 1.32 -8.62
N GLY A 37 -11.49 0.32 -9.42
CA GLY A 37 -10.33 -0.56 -9.26
C GLY A 37 -9.82 -1.09 -10.58
N ILE A 38 -8.52 -1.20 -10.71
CA ILE A 38 -7.84 -1.85 -11.84
C ILE A 38 -6.91 -2.92 -11.27
N ALA A 39 -6.98 -4.13 -11.83
CA ALA A 39 -6.01 -5.17 -11.54
C ALA A 39 -5.27 -5.56 -12.81
N LEU A 40 -3.93 -5.64 -12.72
CA LEU A 40 -3.06 -5.97 -13.83
C LEU A 40 -2.37 -7.31 -13.57
N ASP A 41 -2.56 -8.24 -14.50
CA ASP A 41 -2.01 -9.58 -14.46
C ASP A 41 -1.19 -9.87 -15.71
N ILE A 42 -0.39 -10.94 -15.65
CA ILE A 42 0.25 -11.49 -16.84
C ILE A 42 -0.83 -11.97 -17.80
N ALA A 43 -0.62 -11.77 -19.08
CA ALA A 43 -1.61 -12.09 -20.10
C ALA A 43 -2.04 -13.57 -20.07
N GLU A 44 -3.33 -13.76 -20.16
CA GLU A 44 -4.01 -15.02 -20.42
C GLU A 44 -4.96 -14.81 -21.59
N GLU A 45 -4.44 -14.83 -22.83
CA GLU A 45 -5.29 -14.69 -24.01
C GLU A 45 -6.26 -15.87 -24.13
N SER A 46 -7.52 -15.58 -24.37
CA SER A 46 -8.51 -16.58 -24.74
C SER A 46 -8.23 -17.15 -26.14
N SER A 47 -8.80 -18.33 -26.45
CA SER A 47 -8.69 -18.91 -27.79
C SER A 47 -9.32 -18.02 -28.86
N GLN A 48 -10.41 -17.31 -28.52
CA GLN A 48 -11.09 -16.39 -29.39
C GLN A 48 -10.25 -15.15 -29.70
N GLU A 49 -9.59 -14.56 -28.68
CA GLU A 49 -8.69 -13.41 -28.88
C GLU A 49 -7.51 -13.80 -29.76
N LYS A 50 -6.93 -14.99 -29.58
CA LYS A 50 -5.86 -15.48 -30.45
C LYS A 50 -6.31 -15.61 -31.90
N GLN A 51 -7.52 -16.12 -32.14
CA GLN A 51 -8.08 -16.26 -33.47
C GLN A 51 -8.30 -14.90 -34.13
N ILE A 52 -8.95 -13.96 -33.42
CA ILE A 52 -9.21 -12.58 -33.92
C ILE A 52 -7.88 -11.89 -34.26
N ASN A 53 -6.85 -12.00 -33.39
CA ASN A 53 -5.54 -11.43 -33.64
C ASN A 53 -4.84 -12.04 -34.85
N GLN A 54 -5.06 -13.32 -35.14
CA GLN A 54 -4.52 -14.00 -36.34
C GLN A 54 -5.22 -13.60 -37.62
N GLU A 55 -6.53 -13.27 -37.56
CA GLU A 55 -7.34 -12.92 -38.71
C GLU A 55 -7.26 -11.43 -39.11
N GLY A 56 -6.88 -10.54 -38.18
CA GLY A 56 -6.91 -9.10 -38.45
C GLY A 56 -5.95 -8.25 -37.63
N GLY A 57 -4.92 -8.85 -37.01
CA GLY A 57 -3.99 -8.12 -36.14
C GLY A 57 -3.16 -7.06 -36.87
N ASP A 58 -3.26 -5.82 -36.43
CA ASP A 58 -2.60 -4.67 -37.07
C ASP A 58 -1.08 -4.66 -36.84
N TYR A 59 -0.61 -5.14 -35.66
CA TYR A 59 0.82 -5.19 -35.32
C TYR A 59 1.10 -6.31 -34.29
N PRO A 60 2.33 -6.85 -34.23
CA PRO A 60 2.66 -7.86 -33.25
C PRO A 60 2.69 -7.25 -31.85
N LYS A 61 1.68 -7.56 -31.05
CA LYS A 61 1.59 -7.15 -29.63
C LYS A 61 2.74 -7.79 -28.85
N LYS A 62 3.40 -6.97 -28.00
CA LYS A 62 4.49 -7.41 -27.11
C LYS A 62 4.05 -7.21 -25.66
N GLU A 63 4.58 -8.06 -24.77
CA GLU A 63 4.41 -7.87 -23.33
C GLU A 63 2.95 -7.74 -22.90
N LEU A 64 2.10 -8.65 -23.39
CA LEU A 64 0.67 -8.64 -23.14
C LEU A 64 0.34 -8.67 -21.64
N ILE A 65 -0.62 -7.83 -21.28
CA ILE A 65 -1.15 -7.64 -19.94
C ILE A 65 -2.65 -7.94 -19.98
N THR A 66 -3.14 -8.66 -18.97
CA THR A 66 -4.59 -8.78 -18.74
C THR A 66 -5.00 -7.77 -17.68
N GLY A 67 -5.84 -6.81 -18.04
CA GLY A 67 -6.44 -5.83 -17.14
C GLY A 67 -7.85 -6.25 -16.72
N THR A 68 -8.14 -6.24 -15.40
CA THR A 68 -9.49 -6.35 -14.87
C THR A 68 -9.91 -4.99 -14.34
N PHE A 69 -10.96 -4.42 -14.92
CA PHE A 69 -11.45 -3.07 -14.65
C PHE A 69 -12.78 -3.17 -13.90
N GLN A 70 -12.88 -2.52 -12.76
CA GLN A 70 -14.07 -2.54 -11.90
C GLN A 70 -14.84 -1.23 -11.98
N PHE A 71 -16.10 -1.31 -12.33
CA PHE A 71 -17.02 -0.17 -12.50
C PHE A 71 -18.17 -0.23 -11.50
N VAL A 72 -18.58 0.92 -10.98
CA VAL A 72 -19.77 1.05 -10.14
C VAL A 72 -21.04 0.94 -10.99
N ILE A 73 -22.05 0.26 -10.49
CA ILE A 73 -23.40 0.33 -11.01
C ILE A 73 -24.11 1.47 -10.24
N PRO A 74 -24.47 2.59 -10.90
CA PRO A 74 -25.21 3.67 -10.24
C PRO A 74 -26.56 3.16 -9.73
N GLU A 75 -26.94 3.55 -8.52
CA GLU A 75 -28.31 3.32 -8.05
C GLU A 75 -29.25 4.23 -8.84
N GLU A 76 -30.27 3.66 -9.51
CA GLU A 76 -31.27 4.45 -10.21
C GLU A 76 -32.09 5.27 -9.20
N SER A 77 -32.01 6.58 -9.33
CA SER A 77 -32.78 7.52 -8.50
C SER A 77 -34.24 7.45 -8.92
N GLY A 78 -35.06 6.60 -8.29
CA GLY A 78 -36.51 6.68 -8.52
C GLY A 78 -37.35 5.42 -8.48
N GLY A 79 -36.87 4.27 -8.04
CA GLY A 79 -37.65 3.04 -7.93
C GLY A 79 -37.72 2.50 -6.50
N SER A 80 -38.85 2.68 -5.84
CA SER A 80 -39.09 2.32 -4.44
C SER A 80 -39.16 0.82 -4.11
N ASN A 81 -38.59 -0.11 -4.91
CA ASN A 81 -38.72 -1.55 -4.63
C ASN A 81 -37.53 -2.45 -4.96
N SER A 82 -36.31 -1.94 -5.18
CA SER A 82 -35.17 -2.81 -5.51
C SER A 82 -34.01 -2.73 -4.49
N SER A 83 -34.28 -2.40 -3.24
CA SER A 83 -33.32 -2.52 -2.14
C SER A 83 -33.21 -3.96 -1.62
N SER A 84 -32.98 -4.94 -2.51
CA SER A 84 -32.52 -6.23 -2.04
C SER A 84 -31.08 -6.08 -1.57
N PRO A 85 -30.72 -6.57 -0.38
CA PRO A 85 -29.34 -6.53 0.12
C PRO A 85 -28.33 -7.23 -0.78
N GLN A 86 -28.79 -7.93 -1.82
CA GLN A 86 -28.00 -8.74 -2.76
C GLN A 86 -27.85 -8.10 -4.14
N ALA A 87 -28.32 -6.87 -4.37
CA ALA A 87 -28.14 -6.21 -5.66
C ALA A 87 -26.65 -5.96 -5.94
N LYS A 88 -26.18 -6.37 -7.11
CA LYS A 88 -24.79 -6.12 -7.53
C LYS A 88 -24.56 -4.61 -7.66
N LYS A 89 -23.55 -4.10 -6.95
CA LYS A 89 -23.18 -2.68 -6.96
C LYS A 89 -22.04 -2.35 -7.92
N PHE A 90 -21.49 -3.35 -8.57
CA PHE A 90 -20.39 -3.21 -9.52
C PHE A 90 -20.38 -4.32 -10.54
N PHE A 91 -19.63 -4.11 -11.61
CA PHE A 91 -19.28 -5.15 -12.58
C PHE A 91 -17.80 -5.02 -12.95
N ASN A 92 -17.22 -6.13 -13.40
CA ASN A 92 -15.85 -6.17 -13.87
C ASN A 92 -15.84 -6.47 -15.38
N ILE A 93 -14.95 -5.80 -16.10
CA ILE A 93 -14.61 -6.12 -17.49
C ILE A 93 -13.13 -6.51 -17.50
N THR A 94 -12.82 -7.60 -18.20
CA THR A 94 -11.45 -8.05 -18.43
C THR A 94 -11.08 -7.82 -19.89
N GLU A 95 -9.90 -7.23 -20.11
CA GLU A 95 -9.34 -6.96 -21.42
C GLU A 95 -7.87 -7.37 -21.45
N THR A 96 -7.37 -7.82 -22.61
CA THR A 96 -5.97 -8.19 -22.81
C THR A 96 -5.37 -7.33 -23.91
N GLY A 97 -4.27 -6.65 -23.62
CA GLY A 97 -3.57 -5.76 -24.54
C GLY A 97 -2.13 -5.52 -24.11
N ASP A 98 -1.40 -4.71 -24.83
CA ASP A 98 -0.04 -4.29 -24.49
C ASP A 98 0.01 -2.85 -23.95
N SER A 99 -1.13 -2.18 -23.86
CA SER A 99 -1.28 -0.82 -23.33
C SER A 99 -2.53 -0.70 -22.45
N VAL A 100 -2.35 -0.20 -21.22
CA VAL A 100 -3.49 0.07 -20.33
C VAL A 100 -4.43 1.11 -20.93
N PHE A 101 -3.90 2.12 -21.60
CA PHE A 101 -4.69 3.14 -22.27
C PHE A 101 -5.54 2.58 -23.40
N GLU A 102 -4.96 1.71 -24.23
CA GLU A 102 -5.69 1.04 -25.32
C GLU A 102 -6.81 0.15 -24.75
N MET A 103 -6.51 -0.68 -23.75
CA MET A 103 -7.51 -1.52 -23.10
C MET A 103 -8.74 -0.72 -22.60
N ILE A 104 -8.53 0.46 -22.02
CA ILE A 104 -9.63 1.33 -21.57
C ILE A 104 -10.45 1.83 -22.77
N ARG A 105 -9.82 2.11 -23.91
CA ARG A 105 -10.52 2.51 -25.14
C ARG A 105 -11.33 1.35 -25.73
N GLU A 106 -10.76 0.15 -25.74
CA GLU A 106 -11.47 -1.07 -26.19
C GLU A 106 -12.69 -1.40 -25.29
N ILE A 107 -12.62 -1.13 -24.00
CA ILE A 107 -13.78 -1.26 -23.10
C ILE A 107 -14.95 -0.39 -23.55
N SER A 108 -14.69 0.77 -24.15
CA SER A 108 -15.74 1.66 -24.67
C SER A 108 -16.59 1.02 -25.80
N LEU A 109 -16.09 -0.04 -26.46
CA LEU A 109 -16.85 -0.81 -27.44
C LEU A 109 -17.84 -1.80 -26.79
N ARG A 110 -17.71 -2.04 -25.47
CA ARG A 110 -18.49 -3.02 -24.71
C ARG A 110 -19.38 -2.40 -23.64
N THR A 111 -19.33 -1.08 -23.51
CA THR A 111 -20.11 -0.33 -22.50
C THR A 111 -20.93 0.77 -23.16
N ASN A 112 -22.11 1.01 -22.64
CA ASN A 112 -23.01 2.08 -23.10
C ASN A 112 -22.63 3.47 -22.58
N ARG A 113 -21.62 3.56 -21.71
CA ARG A 113 -21.12 4.78 -21.08
C ARG A 113 -19.60 4.79 -21.12
N PRO A 114 -18.93 5.94 -21.35
CA PRO A 114 -17.49 6.00 -21.36
C PRO A 114 -16.89 5.74 -19.98
N PRO A 115 -15.81 4.94 -19.88
CA PRO A 115 -15.02 4.76 -18.65
C PRO A 115 -14.37 6.07 -18.20
N ILE A 116 -14.38 6.34 -16.89
CA ILE A 116 -13.72 7.49 -16.30
C ILE A 116 -12.94 7.14 -15.04
N GLY A 117 -11.64 7.50 -15.00
CA GLY A 117 -10.70 7.17 -13.92
C GLY A 117 -10.75 8.08 -12.70
N GLN A 118 -11.54 9.15 -12.68
CA GLN A 118 -11.59 10.14 -11.58
C GLN A 118 -11.99 9.53 -10.21
N HIS A 119 -12.67 8.38 -10.23
CA HIS A 119 -13.11 7.66 -9.03
C HIS A 119 -12.25 6.45 -8.69
N LEU A 120 -11.18 6.20 -9.43
CA LEU A 120 -10.24 5.11 -9.17
C LEU A 120 -9.71 5.19 -7.73
N LYS A 121 -9.74 4.06 -7.02
CA LYS A 121 -9.29 3.93 -5.62
C LYS A 121 -8.02 3.11 -5.51
N THR A 122 -7.95 2.02 -6.28
CA THR A 122 -6.86 1.05 -6.17
C THR A 122 -6.38 0.59 -7.55
N VAL A 123 -5.07 0.44 -7.68
CA VAL A 123 -4.41 -0.31 -8.75
C VAL A 123 -3.68 -1.48 -8.09
N ILE A 124 -3.99 -2.69 -8.49
CA ILE A 124 -3.39 -3.92 -7.97
C ILE A 124 -2.59 -4.57 -9.10
N ILE A 125 -1.31 -4.86 -8.86
CA ILE A 125 -0.45 -5.46 -9.87
C ILE A 125 0.04 -6.81 -9.35
N SER A 126 -0.10 -7.88 -10.15
CA SER A 126 0.41 -9.18 -9.74
C SER A 126 1.95 -9.22 -9.71
N SER A 127 2.49 -9.94 -8.74
CA SER A 127 3.94 -10.14 -8.63
C SER A 127 4.53 -10.87 -9.85
N SER A 128 3.73 -11.70 -10.51
CA SER A 128 4.11 -12.40 -11.75
C SER A 128 4.34 -11.42 -12.90
N LEU A 129 3.47 -10.42 -13.03
CA LEU A 129 3.63 -9.35 -14.03
C LEU A 129 4.87 -8.49 -13.73
N LEU A 130 5.04 -8.07 -12.46
CA LEU A 130 6.18 -7.26 -12.02
C LEU A 130 7.54 -7.96 -12.09
N ARG A 131 7.59 -9.27 -12.31
CA ARG A 131 8.85 -9.99 -12.63
C ARG A 131 9.27 -9.80 -14.08
N LYS A 132 8.33 -9.49 -14.97
CA LYS A 132 8.55 -9.35 -16.41
C LYS A 132 8.62 -7.89 -16.85
N ILE A 133 7.66 -7.08 -16.40
CA ILE A 133 7.53 -5.69 -16.80
C ILE A 133 7.87 -4.79 -15.61
N PRO A 134 8.80 -3.85 -15.74
CA PRO A 134 9.14 -2.89 -14.69
C PRO A 134 7.94 -2.02 -14.29
N LEU A 135 7.89 -1.65 -13.02
CA LEU A 135 6.77 -0.88 -12.47
C LEU A 135 6.58 0.48 -13.18
N TYR A 136 7.66 1.14 -13.61
CA TYR A 136 7.56 2.44 -14.28
C TYR A 136 6.79 2.37 -15.61
N GLU A 137 6.94 1.26 -16.35
CA GLU A 137 6.20 1.03 -17.60
C GLU A 137 4.71 0.82 -17.32
N LEU A 138 4.39 -0.01 -16.30
CA LEU A 138 3.00 -0.26 -15.89
C LEU A 138 2.30 0.99 -15.33
N LEU A 139 3.05 1.93 -14.74
CA LEU A 139 2.50 3.13 -14.13
C LEU A 139 2.49 4.35 -15.06
N ASP A 140 3.08 4.27 -16.25
CA ASP A 140 3.20 5.41 -17.16
C ASP A 140 1.85 6.07 -17.46
N PHE A 141 0.84 5.26 -17.82
CA PHE A 141 -0.52 5.73 -18.03
C PHE A 141 -1.10 6.40 -16.77
N PHE A 142 -1.00 5.74 -15.60
CA PHE A 142 -1.61 6.24 -14.36
C PHE A 142 -0.96 7.52 -13.83
N LEU A 143 0.29 7.77 -14.16
CA LEU A 143 1.02 8.96 -13.75
C LEU A 143 0.90 10.11 -14.75
N GLY A 144 0.55 9.81 -16.02
CA GLY A 144 0.41 10.77 -17.10
C GLY A 144 -1.03 11.26 -17.33
N ASP A 145 -2.04 10.50 -16.91
CA ASP A 145 -3.43 10.84 -17.12
C ASP A 145 -3.96 11.83 -16.06
N ASN A 146 -4.54 12.94 -16.52
CA ASN A 146 -5.04 14.01 -15.67
C ASN A 146 -6.33 13.62 -14.91
N ASP A 147 -7.06 12.63 -15.37
CA ASP A 147 -8.29 12.14 -14.71
C ASP A 147 -7.98 11.23 -13.53
N ILE A 148 -6.77 10.69 -13.45
CA ILE A 148 -6.36 9.79 -12.36
C ILE A 148 -5.82 10.57 -11.18
N ARG A 149 -6.45 10.40 -10.03
CA ARG A 149 -6.01 11.11 -8.82
C ARG A 149 -4.69 10.57 -8.28
N PRO A 150 -3.73 11.44 -7.91
CA PRO A 150 -2.45 11.01 -7.31
C PRO A 150 -2.59 10.21 -6.01
N SER A 151 -3.77 10.21 -5.39
CA SER A 151 -4.10 9.49 -4.15
C SER A 151 -4.56 8.04 -4.36
N VAL A 152 -4.66 7.56 -5.59
CA VAL A 152 -4.97 6.16 -5.90
C VAL A 152 -3.94 5.25 -5.24
N LEU A 153 -4.41 4.19 -4.57
CA LEU A 153 -3.57 3.26 -3.85
C LEU A 153 -2.98 2.21 -4.78
N LEU A 154 -1.69 2.02 -4.67
CA LEU A 154 -0.96 0.98 -5.38
C LEU A 154 -0.75 -0.22 -4.45
N LEU A 155 -1.19 -1.38 -4.89
CA LEU A 155 -1.10 -2.64 -4.18
C LEU A 155 -0.39 -3.67 -5.07
N ILE A 156 0.16 -4.70 -4.45
CA ILE A 156 0.65 -5.87 -5.15
C ILE A 156 -0.18 -7.09 -4.76
N SER A 157 -0.29 -8.06 -5.66
CA SER A 157 -0.81 -9.39 -5.31
C SER A 157 0.23 -10.45 -5.63
N THR A 158 0.51 -11.33 -4.68
CA THR A 158 1.32 -12.54 -4.92
C THR A 158 0.55 -13.62 -5.66
N GLU A 159 -0.76 -13.43 -5.80
CA GLU A 159 -1.69 -14.24 -6.58
C GLU A 159 -2.12 -13.49 -7.85
N LYS A 160 -3.17 -13.99 -8.54
CA LYS A 160 -3.81 -13.28 -9.64
C LYS A 160 -4.51 -12.03 -9.11
N ALA A 161 -4.06 -10.86 -9.55
CA ALA A 161 -4.56 -9.57 -9.06
C ALA A 161 -6.07 -9.37 -9.34
N GLY A 162 -6.56 -9.83 -10.49
CA GLY A 162 -7.98 -9.78 -10.86
C GLY A 162 -8.91 -10.46 -9.85
N ASN A 163 -8.43 -11.48 -9.13
CA ASN A 163 -9.24 -12.16 -8.11
C ASN A 163 -9.59 -11.24 -6.94
N THR A 164 -8.78 -10.22 -6.67
CA THR A 164 -9.00 -9.27 -5.57
C THR A 164 -10.16 -8.31 -5.83
N LEU A 165 -10.57 -8.17 -7.10
CA LEU A 165 -11.71 -7.35 -7.52
C LEU A 165 -12.99 -8.15 -7.71
N GLN A 166 -12.98 -9.47 -7.47
CA GLN A 166 -14.19 -10.28 -7.48
C GLN A 166 -15.03 -10.03 -6.22
N GLU A 167 -16.34 -10.22 -6.34
CA GLU A 167 -17.25 -10.07 -5.21
C GLU A 167 -16.92 -11.09 -4.12
N LYS A 168 -16.65 -10.60 -2.92
CA LYS A 168 -16.36 -11.41 -1.72
C LYS A 168 -17.44 -11.23 -0.67
N ILE A 169 -17.92 -10.00 -0.51
CA ILE A 169 -18.98 -9.64 0.42
C ILE A 169 -20.14 -9.09 -0.42
N PRO A 170 -21.34 -9.72 -0.40
CA PRO A 170 -22.47 -9.27 -1.20
C PRO A 170 -22.77 -7.78 -1.00
N GLY A 171 -22.96 -7.06 -2.11
CA GLY A 171 -23.30 -5.64 -2.11
C GLY A 171 -22.15 -4.70 -1.71
N GLN A 172 -20.91 -5.17 -1.57
CA GLN A 172 -19.75 -4.32 -1.33
C GLN A 172 -18.81 -4.28 -2.54
N ILE A 173 -18.23 -3.12 -2.81
CA ILE A 173 -17.29 -2.90 -3.90
C ILE A 173 -15.86 -3.21 -3.40
N PRO A 174 -15.17 -4.22 -3.93
CA PRO A 174 -13.84 -4.64 -3.47
C PRO A 174 -12.81 -3.52 -3.40
N ALA A 175 -12.76 -2.64 -4.40
CA ALA A 175 -11.82 -1.52 -4.41
C ALA A 175 -12.01 -0.55 -3.23
N TYR A 176 -13.25 -0.37 -2.75
CA TYR A 176 -13.52 0.44 -1.55
C TYR A 176 -13.08 -0.28 -0.28
N ILE A 177 -13.38 -1.59 -0.18
CA ILE A 177 -12.91 -2.41 0.96
C ILE A 177 -11.39 -2.30 1.08
N LEU A 178 -10.64 -2.52 0.00
CA LEU A 178 -9.18 -2.44 -0.03
C LEU A 178 -8.66 -1.08 0.44
N LYS A 179 -9.31 0.01 0.02
CA LYS A 179 -8.96 1.35 0.47
C LYS A 179 -9.20 1.53 1.96
N ASP A 180 -10.34 1.05 2.47
CA ASP A 180 -10.80 1.35 3.83
C ASP A 180 -10.13 0.48 4.90
N ILE A 181 -9.60 -0.71 4.55
CA ILE A 181 -8.80 -1.55 5.47
C ILE A 181 -7.66 -0.75 6.11
N PHE A 182 -7.05 0.18 5.40
CA PHE A 182 -5.95 1.00 5.92
C PHE A 182 -6.34 1.91 7.11
N GLN A 183 -7.61 2.13 7.37
CA GLN A 183 -8.09 2.85 8.56
C GLN A 183 -7.77 2.07 9.85
N ASN A 184 -7.58 0.75 9.75
CA ASN A 184 -7.28 -0.12 10.88
C ASN A 184 -5.80 -0.10 11.32
N ARG A 185 -4.93 0.74 10.73
CA ARG A 185 -3.49 0.81 11.09
C ARG A 185 -3.20 1.09 12.56
N LYS A 186 -4.12 1.73 13.27
CA LYS A 186 -3.98 1.94 14.72
C LYS A 186 -4.23 0.67 15.55
N ARG A 187 -4.78 -0.37 14.93
CA ARG A 187 -5.17 -1.62 15.60
C ARG A 187 -4.25 -2.80 15.28
N ASN A 188 -3.45 -2.69 14.21
CA ASN A 188 -2.66 -3.81 13.73
C ASN A 188 -1.23 -3.38 13.34
N ALA A 189 -0.23 -3.98 14.01
CA ALA A 189 1.19 -3.71 13.79
C ALA A 189 1.71 -4.20 12.42
N ARG A 190 0.98 -5.09 11.73
CA ARG A 190 1.36 -5.70 10.45
C ARG A 190 0.80 -4.96 9.24
N LEU A 191 0.02 -3.89 9.47
CA LEU A 191 -0.58 -3.10 8.40
C LEU A 191 0.29 -1.89 8.08
N ILE A 192 1.02 -1.96 6.96
CA ILE A 192 1.89 -0.88 6.48
C ILE A 192 1.09 0.36 6.04
N LYS A 193 1.78 1.48 5.83
CA LYS A 193 1.16 2.69 5.26
C LYS A 193 0.59 2.43 3.87
N PRO A 194 -0.58 3.02 3.54
CA PRO A 194 -1.06 3.00 2.18
C PRO A 194 -0.05 3.69 1.25
N MET A 195 0.26 3.03 0.14
CA MET A 195 1.16 3.55 -0.88
C MET A 195 0.33 4.16 -2.00
N ALA A 196 0.22 5.48 -2.04
CA ALA A 196 -0.44 6.19 -3.12
C ALA A 196 0.51 6.38 -4.32
N LEU A 197 -0.04 6.53 -5.53
CA LEU A 197 0.73 6.76 -6.76
C LEU A 197 1.76 7.89 -6.62
N VAL A 198 1.37 9.02 -6.02
CA VAL A 198 2.30 10.14 -5.80
C VAL A 198 3.49 9.78 -4.93
N LYS A 199 3.36 8.80 -4.03
CA LYS A 199 4.41 8.41 -3.09
C LYS A 199 5.45 7.47 -3.68
N VAL A 200 5.16 6.77 -4.77
CA VAL A 200 6.13 5.89 -5.43
C VAL A 200 7.08 6.65 -6.33
N ILE A 201 6.72 7.85 -6.80
CA ILE A 201 7.54 8.67 -7.70
C ILE A 201 8.93 8.97 -7.10
N GLY A 202 8.98 9.33 -5.83
CA GLY A 202 10.24 9.65 -5.16
C GLY A 202 11.21 8.46 -5.06
N PRO A 203 10.80 7.30 -4.53
CA PRO A 203 11.60 6.07 -4.56
C PRO A 203 12.00 5.65 -5.98
N MET A 204 11.09 5.67 -6.96
CA MET A 204 11.36 5.31 -8.35
C MET A 204 12.45 6.20 -8.97
N LYS A 205 12.30 7.52 -8.90
CA LYS A 205 13.30 8.48 -9.41
C LYS A 205 14.64 8.39 -8.66
N GLY A 206 14.60 8.01 -7.39
CA GLY A 206 15.79 7.88 -6.55
C GLY A 206 16.42 6.49 -6.59
N GLU A 207 15.94 5.58 -7.43
CA GLU A 207 16.39 4.18 -7.55
C GLU A 207 16.45 3.47 -6.17
N ARG A 208 15.52 3.80 -5.27
CA ARG A 208 15.44 3.23 -3.92
C ARG A 208 14.43 2.10 -3.88
N SER A 209 14.81 0.98 -3.30
CA SER A 209 13.90 -0.13 -3.05
C SER A 209 12.80 0.29 -2.06
N PHE A 210 11.58 -0.18 -2.30
CA PHE A 210 10.42 0.12 -1.47
C PHE A 210 9.44 -1.05 -1.43
N ILE A 211 8.45 -0.97 -0.56
CA ILE A 211 7.44 -2.01 -0.38
C ILE A 211 6.06 -1.51 -0.82
N LEU A 212 5.27 -2.43 -1.36
CA LEU A 212 3.85 -2.24 -1.63
C LEU A 212 3.04 -3.20 -0.75
N PRO A 213 1.90 -2.76 -0.19
CA PRO A 213 1.02 -3.66 0.56
C PRO A 213 0.59 -4.83 -0.32
N ASN A 214 0.73 -6.06 0.20
CA ASN A 214 0.29 -7.24 -0.52
C ASN A 214 -1.15 -7.58 -0.16
N VAL A 215 -1.95 -7.83 -1.18
CA VAL A 215 -3.33 -8.29 -1.06
C VAL A 215 -3.44 -9.73 -1.54
N ILE A 216 -4.11 -10.56 -0.76
CA ILE A 216 -4.45 -11.94 -1.09
C ILE A 216 -5.96 -12.16 -1.00
N THR A 217 -6.42 -13.20 -1.65
CA THR A 217 -7.80 -13.68 -1.53
C THR A 217 -7.78 -15.03 -0.84
N ALA A 218 -8.48 -15.16 0.27
CA ALA A 218 -8.63 -16.42 0.98
C ALA A 218 -10.11 -16.74 1.13
N GLU A 219 -10.55 -17.88 0.59
CA GLU A 219 -11.95 -18.28 0.58
C GLU A 219 -12.85 -17.17 0.02
N ASN A 220 -13.64 -16.52 0.89
CA ASN A 220 -14.54 -15.42 0.51
C ASN A 220 -14.08 -14.07 1.09
N GLU A 221 -12.81 -13.90 1.41
CA GLU A 221 -12.29 -12.68 2.02
C GLU A 221 -11.16 -12.06 1.20
N ILE A 222 -10.99 -10.75 1.38
CA ILE A 222 -9.82 -10.01 0.91
C ILE A 222 -9.02 -9.64 2.14
N LYS A 223 -7.72 -9.98 2.14
CA LYS A 223 -6.82 -9.69 3.25
C LYS A 223 -5.57 -8.98 2.76
N LEU A 224 -5.16 -7.93 3.48
CA LEU A 224 -3.80 -7.39 3.37
C LEU A 224 -2.85 -8.27 4.20
N ALA A 225 -1.91 -8.95 3.56
CA ALA A 225 -1.01 -9.90 4.18
C ALA A 225 0.43 -9.70 3.70
N GLY A 226 1.27 -9.16 4.55
CA GLY A 226 2.66 -8.89 4.21
C GLY A 226 2.84 -7.74 3.20
N ALA A 227 3.98 -7.73 2.52
CA ALA A 227 4.33 -6.73 1.52
C ALA A 227 5.20 -7.29 0.39
N GLY A 228 4.95 -6.87 -0.85
CA GLY A 228 5.85 -7.09 -1.96
C GLY A 228 6.94 -6.03 -2.00
N ILE A 229 8.14 -6.43 -2.37
CA ILE A 229 9.30 -5.56 -2.52
C ILE A 229 9.48 -5.19 -3.98
N ILE A 230 9.67 -3.92 -4.26
CA ILE A 230 10.09 -3.40 -5.56
C ILE A 230 11.56 -2.99 -5.45
N LYS A 231 12.40 -3.57 -6.30
CA LYS A 231 13.83 -3.21 -6.40
C LYS A 231 13.98 -1.82 -7.00
N GLY A 232 14.79 -0.98 -6.38
CA GLY A 232 14.93 0.42 -6.79
C GLY A 232 15.50 0.60 -8.20
N LYS A 233 16.58 -0.12 -8.55
CA LYS A 233 17.24 0.01 -9.85
C LYS A 233 16.43 -0.54 -11.01
N THR A 234 15.90 -1.74 -10.87
CA THR A 234 15.19 -2.43 -11.97
C THR A 234 13.70 -2.14 -11.96
N GLN A 235 13.17 -1.66 -10.85
CA GLN A 235 11.74 -1.43 -10.60
C GLN A 235 10.87 -2.67 -10.83
N THR A 236 11.46 -3.84 -10.64
CA THR A 236 10.81 -5.15 -10.74
C THR A 236 10.55 -5.73 -9.35
N TYR A 237 9.76 -6.80 -9.31
CA TYR A 237 9.50 -7.53 -8.05
C TYR A 237 10.79 -8.13 -7.48
N GLY A 238 11.13 -7.73 -6.27
CA GLY A 238 12.36 -8.13 -5.56
C GLY A 238 12.16 -9.21 -4.50
N GLY A 239 10.92 -9.58 -4.22
CA GLY A 239 10.60 -10.56 -3.19
C GLY A 239 9.42 -10.16 -2.32
N TYR A 240 9.24 -10.88 -1.21
CA TYR A 240 8.10 -10.77 -0.33
C TYR A 240 8.53 -10.74 1.14
N LEU A 241 7.91 -9.88 1.92
CA LEU A 241 7.96 -9.87 3.37
C LEU A 241 6.63 -10.39 3.92
N ASN A 242 6.69 -11.43 4.74
CA ASN A 242 5.52 -11.94 5.43
C ASN A 242 5.04 -11.00 6.55
N GLU A 243 3.93 -11.33 7.21
CA GLU A 243 3.33 -10.46 8.23
C GLU A 243 4.28 -10.16 9.40
N SER A 244 5.10 -11.14 9.84
CA SER A 244 6.07 -10.96 10.93
C SER A 244 7.28 -10.12 10.48
N GLU A 245 7.76 -10.33 9.25
CA GLU A 245 8.82 -9.51 8.66
C GLU A 245 8.37 -8.07 8.41
N VAL A 246 7.10 -7.87 8.04
CA VAL A 246 6.49 -6.52 7.97
C VAL A 246 6.43 -5.88 9.35
N GLU A 247 6.01 -6.61 10.37
CA GLU A 247 5.99 -6.11 11.75
C GLU A 247 7.39 -5.66 12.19
N GLY A 248 8.42 -6.49 11.98
CA GLY A 248 9.81 -6.14 12.27
C GLY A 248 10.29 -4.91 11.48
N LEU A 249 9.90 -4.79 10.21
CA LEU A 249 10.22 -3.61 9.39
C LEU A 249 9.57 -2.33 9.97
N MET A 250 8.33 -2.43 10.44
CA MET A 250 7.64 -1.29 11.04
C MET A 250 8.29 -0.85 12.36
N TRP A 251 8.81 -1.79 13.16
CA TRP A 251 9.64 -1.48 14.33
C TRP A 251 10.94 -0.77 13.93
N ILE A 252 11.69 -1.30 12.97
CA ILE A 252 12.95 -0.68 12.47
C ILE A 252 12.68 0.76 11.98
N LYS A 253 11.57 1.00 11.29
CA LYS A 253 11.21 2.32 10.75
C LYS A 253 10.57 3.26 11.78
N GLY A 254 10.14 2.76 12.93
CA GLY A 254 9.35 3.53 13.89
C GLY A 254 7.99 3.96 13.31
N ASP A 255 7.39 3.15 12.43
CA ASP A 255 6.20 3.52 11.67
C ASP A 255 4.91 2.85 12.17
N LEU A 256 4.95 2.27 13.34
CA LEU A 256 3.78 1.72 14.02
C LEU A 256 2.88 2.83 14.56
N LYS A 257 1.57 2.64 14.39
CA LYS A 257 0.53 3.53 14.89
C LYS A 257 -0.27 2.93 16.03
N GLY A 258 0.02 1.68 16.37
CA GLY A 258 -0.63 0.87 17.36
C GLY A 258 -0.52 -0.60 16.97
N GLY A 259 -1.26 -1.45 17.67
CA GLY A 259 -1.27 -2.89 17.44
C GLY A 259 -0.93 -3.66 18.70
N VAL A 260 -0.86 -4.97 18.59
CA VAL A 260 -0.58 -5.88 19.69
C VAL A 260 0.66 -6.71 19.37
N LEU A 261 1.64 -6.65 20.26
CA LEU A 261 2.79 -7.53 20.26
C LEU A 261 2.52 -8.70 21.21
N LYS A 262 2.57 -9.93 20.71
CA LYS A 262 2.38 -11.15 21.52
C LYS A 262 3.71 -11.80 21.84
N SER A 263 3.84 -12.28 23.08
CA SER A 263 4.95 -13.10 23.54
C SER A 263 4.45 -14.12 24.56
N SER A 264 5.36 -14.94 25.08
CA SER A 264 5.06 -15.91 26.15
C SER A 264 5.87 -15.56 27.36
N ASP A 265 5.24 -15.63 28.54
CA ASP A 265 5.93 -15.51 29.81
C ASP A 265 6.94 -16.66 29.97
N PRO A 266 8.21 -16.39 30.26
CA PRO A 266 9.25 -17.43 30.33
C PRO A 266 9.05 -18.45 31.44
N LYS A 267 8.36 -18.07 32.53
CA LYS A 267 8.16 -18.94 33.70
C LYS A 267 6.97 -19.88 33.52
N THR A 268 5.89 -19.36 32.95
CA THR A 268 4.62 -20.09 32.87
C THR A 268 4.31 -20.61 31.47
N GLY A 269 5.02 -20.14 30.44
CA GLY A 269 4.73 -20.43 29.04
C GLY A 269 3.41 -19.83 28.52
N LYS A 270 2.71 -19.03 29.35
CA LYS A 270 1.42 -18.46 28.99
C LYS A 270 1.58 -17.20 28.15
N ASN A 271 0.58 -16.96 27.28
CA ASN A 271 0.59 -15.78 26.42
C ASN A 271 0.44 -14.49 27.22
N ILE A 272 1.23 -13.51 26.83
CA ILE A 272 1.13 -12.12 27.25
C ILE A 272 1.02 -11.23 26.01
N ALA A 273 0.21 -10.18 26.11
CA ALA A 273 -0.06 -9.28 25.02
C ALA A 273 0.21 -7.82 25.45
N TYR A 274 1.10 -7.17 24.69
CA TYR A 274 1.44 -5.76 24.85
C TYR A 274 0.73 -4.93 23.79
N GLU A 275 -0.11 -3.99 24.21
CA GLU A 275 -0.77 -3.04 23.32
C GLU A 275 0.14 -1.82 23.11
N ILE A 276 0.56 -1.63 21.88
CA ILE A 276 1.44 -0.55 21.47
C ILE A 276 0.66 0.75 21.41
N LYS A 277 1.08 1.78 22.17
CA LYS A 277 0.54 3.15 22.09
C LYS A 277 1.40 4.04 21.20
N ALA A 278 2.71 3.97 21.36
CA ALA A 278 3.66 4.77 20.59
C ALA A 278 4.95 3.99 20.32
N VAL A 279 5.55 4.22 19.16
CA VAL A 279 6.86 3.70 18.80
C VAL A 279 7.70 4.81 18.19
N LYS A 280 8.97 4.86 18.57
CA LYS A 280 9.99 5.70 17.95
C LYS A 280 11.18 4.83 17.56
N SER A 281 11.82 5.12 16.45
CA SER A 281 13.05 4.45 16.03
C SER A 281 14.05 5.48 15.50
N LYS A 282 15.32 5.22 15.78
CA LYS A 282 16.43 6.04 15.29
C LYS A 282 17.52 5.13 14.74
N ILE A 283 17.80 5.27 13.45
CA ILE A 283 18.90 4.62 12.76
C ILE A 283 20.12 5.53 12.79
N LYS A 284 21.20 5.08 13.40
CA LYS A 284 22.50 5.77 13.45
C LYS A 284 23.49 5.03 12.57
N ALA A 285 23.98 5.70 11.53
CA ALA A 285 25.11 5.22 10.75
C ALA A 285 26.41 5.55 11.48
N ILE A 286 27.32 4.60 11.52
CA ILE A 286 28.66 4.75 12.13
C ILE A 286 29.68 4.34 11.09
N VAL A 287 30.67 5.19 10.87
CA VAL A 287 31.72 4.98 9.90
C VAL A 287 33.05 5.01 10.63
N LYS A 288 33.86 3.95 10.49
CA LYS A 288 35.23 3.86 11.03
C LYS A 288 36.15 3.46 9.87
N GLY A 289 36.93 4.42 9.38
CA GLY A 289 37.70 4.23 8.16
C GLY A 289 36.74 3.97 6.96
N ASP A 290 36.90 2.83 6.33
CA ASP A 290 35.99 2.38 5.23
C ASP A 290 34.86 1.49 5.73
N ASP A 291 34.86 1.07 6.99
CA ASP A 291 33.83 0.20 7.55
C ASP A 291 32.57 1.00 7.91
N ILE A 292 31.43 0.47 7.50
CA ILE A 292 30.11 1.01 7.79
C ILE A 292 29.36 0.02 8.68
N PHE A 293 28.71 0.50 9.72
CA PHE A 293 27.77 -0.28 10.52
C PHE A 293 26.63 0.59 11.04
N PHE A 294 25.53 -0.02 11.46
CA PHE A 294 24.39 0.71 11.98
C PHE A 294 24.03 0.31 13.40
N GLN A 295 23.51 1.28 14.13
CA GLN A 295 22.80 1.06 15.38
C GLN A 295 21.36 1.56 15.22
N VAL A 296 20.39 0.69 15.58
CA VAL A 296 18.97 1.03 15.57
C VAL A 296 18.48 0.98 17.00
N LYS A 297 18.10 2.15 17.53
CA LYS A 297 17.44 2.24 18.83
C LYS A 297 15.95 2.41 18.63
N MET A 298 15.18 1.45 19.16
CA MET A 298 13.72 1.44 19.13
C MET A 298 13.19 1.68 20.52
N THR A 299 12.20 2.53 20.69
CA THR A 299 11.54 2.79 21.98
C THR A 299 10.04 2.69 21.81
N SER A 300 9.36 2.12 22.78
CA SER A 300 7.90 1.98 22.75
C SER A 300 7.31 2.24 24.13
N GLU A 301 6.15 2.88 24.12
CA GLU A 301 5.26 3.09 25.27
C GLU A 301 3.95 2.36 24.99
N GLY A 302 3.41 1.68 26.01
CA GLY A 302 2.19 0.91 25.86
C GLY A 302 1.71 0.29 27.18
N ARG A 303 0.81 -0.67 27.06
CA ARG A 303 0.26 -1.37 28.22
C ARG A 303 0.16 -2.88 27.98
N VAL A 304 0.15 -3.65 29.06
CA VAL A 304 -0.21 -5.07 28.98
C VAL A 304 -1.72 -5.16 28.92
N SER A 305 -2.24 -5.70 27.83
CA SER A 305 -3.70 -5.81 27.60
C SER A 305 -4.27 -7.18 27.96
N GLU A 306 -3.43 -8.21 27.98
CA GLU A 306 -3.84 -9.57 28.25
C GLU A 306 -2.73 -10.33 28.97
N VAL A 307 -3.04 -10.91 30.12
CA VAL A 307 -2.13 -11.72 30.94
C VAL A 307 -2.87 -12.95 31.44
N HIS A 308 -2.39 -14.13 31.09
CA HIS A 308 -2.96 -15.40 31.56
C HIS A 308 -2.18 -16.01 32.75
N ILE A 309 -1.61 -15.15 33.62
CA ILE A 309 -0.82 -15.58 34.79
C ILE A 309 -1.74 -15.55 36.02
N LYS A 310 -1.87 -16.68 36.70
CA LYS A 310 -2.58 -16.75 38.00
C LYS A 310 -1.65 -16.36 39.14
N ASN A 311 -2.12 -15.51 40.06
CA ASN A 311 -1.56 -15.26 41.38
C ASN A 311 -0.20 -14.57 41.54
N GLU A 312 0.21 -13.70 40.62
CA GLU A 312 1.31 -12.76 40.91
C GLU A 312 0.76 -11.34 41.09
N ASN A 313 1.31 -10.63 42.09
CA ASN A 313 1.04 -9.18 42.25
C ASN A 313 1.59 -8.42 41.06
N LEU A 314 0.83 -8.33 39.96
CA LEU A 314 1.18 -7.70 38.68
C LEU A 314 1.58 -6.21 38.84
N ARG A 315 1.31 -5.62 40.03
CA ARG A 315 1.75 -4.26 40.37
C ARG A 315 3.16 -4.18 40.92
N ASN A 316 3.87 -5.32 41.03
CA ASN A 316 5.25 -5.31 41.52
C ASN A 316 6.20 -4.88 40.39
N ASN A 317 7.03 -3.83 40.61
CA ASN A 317 8.00 -3.32 39.65
C ASN A 317 8.95 -4.39 39.09
N ASN A 318 9.23 -5.46 39.84
CA ASN A 318 10.07 -6.56 39.40
C ASN A 318 9.39 -7.43 38.33
N VAL A 319 8.07 -7.55 38.35
CA VAL A 319 7.28 -8.28 37.33
C VAL A 319 7.23 -7.47 36.05
N LEU A 320 6.97 -6.15 36.16
CA LEU A 320 6.98 -5.23 35.02
C LEU A 320 8.31 -5.27 34.24
N GLY A 321 9.43 -5.18 34.96
CA GLY A 321 10.75 -5.21 34.32
C GLY A 321 11.07 -6.54 33.61
N GLN A 322 10.53 -7.66 34.07
CA GLN A 322 10.66 -8.96 33.39
C GLN A 322 9.85 -9.00 32.11
N GLU A 323 8.62 -8.52 32.12
CA GLU A 323 7.76 -8.48 30.94
C GLU A 323 8.31 -7.49 29.88
N GLU A 324 8.78 -6.32 30.28
CA GLU A 324 9.47 -5.39 29.39
C GLU A 324 10.66 -6.06 28.68
N SER A 325 11.48 -6.81 29.40
CA SER A 325 12.61 -7.55 28.84
C SER A 325 12.17 -8.60 27.82
N VAL A 326 11.08 -9.33 28.07
CA VAL A 326 10.52 -10.32 27.14
C VAL A 326 10.06 -9.67 25.85
N PHE A 327 9.38 -8.55 25.93
CA PHE A 327 8.92 -7.83 24.74
C PHE A 327 10.09 -7.15 24.00
N GLN A 328 11.10 -6.66 24.69
CA GLN A 328 12.33 -6.12 24.08
C GLN A 328 13.05 -7.19 23.25
N GLU A 329 13.23 -8.40 23.82
CA GLU A 329 13.82 -9.55 23.11
C GLU A 329 12.98 -9.94 21.88
N LYS A 330 11.65 -9.97 22.03
CA LYS A 330 10.75 -10.27 20.92
C LYS A 330 10.88 -9.26 19.77
N VAL A 331 10.95 -7.97 20.06
CA VAL A 331 11.14 -6.91 19.06
C VAL A 331 12.50 -7.02 18.38
N ASN A 332 13.57 -7.25 19.17
CA ASN A 332 14.91 -7.44 18.61
C ASN A 332 14.95 -8.64 17.65
N THR A 333 14.35 -9.77 18.03
CA THR A 333 14.25 -10.97 17.18
C THR A 333 13.50 -10.67 15.87
N LEU A 334 12.36 -9.97 15.93
CA LEU A 334 11.62 -9.57 14.73
C LEU A 334 12.46 -8.67 13.81
N ALA A 335 13.18 -7.70 14.39
CA ALA A 335 14.03 -6.79 13.65
C ALA A 335 15.22 -7.52 12.99
N GLU A 336 15.86 -8.43 13.70
CA GLU A 336 16.99 -9.25 13.19
C GLU A 336 16.55 -10.18 12.07
N GLN A 337 15.42 -10.87 12.21
CA GLN A 337 14.87 -11.72 11.17
C GLN A 337 14.51 -10.92 9.92
N THR A 338 13.93 -9.75 10.09
CA THR A 338 13.59 -8.84 8.99
C THR A 338 14.85 -8.31 8.30
N LEU A 339 15.87 -7.92 9.07
CA LEU A 339 17.16 -7.50 8.52
C LEU A 339 17.80 -8.62 7.69
N ALA A 340 17.88 -9.83 8.24
CA ALA A 340 18.43 -10.98 7.54
C ALA A 340 17.71 -11.26 6.22
N LYS A 341 16.37 -11.12 6.20
CA LYS A 341 15.58 -11.22 4.98
C LYS A 341 15.92 -10.14 3.96
N MET A 342 15.98 -8.87 4.38
CA MET A 342 16.35 -7.75 3.51
C MET A 342 17.75 -7.93 2.93
N GLN A 343 18.72 -8.32 3.75
CA GLN A 343 20.10 -8.57 3.34
C GLN A 343 20.22 -9.74 2.37
N LYS A 344 19.50 -10.86 2.63
CA LYS A 344 19.42 -12.01 1.71
C LYS A 344 18.86 -11.64 0.35
N LEU A 345 17.86 -10.76 0.31
CA LEU A 345 17.24 -10.28 -0.92
C LEU A 345 18.03 -9.13 -1.58
N GLN A 346 19.06 -8.62 -0.92
CA GLN A 346 19.84 -7.46 -1.32
C GLN A 346 18.94 -6.24 -1.60
N VAL A 347 18.12 -5.86 -0.62
CA VAL A 347 17.21 -4.72 -0.71
C VAL A 347 17.17 -3.94 0.60
N ASP A 348 17.38 -2.65 0.55
CA ASP A 348 17.20 -1.75 1.69
C ASP A 348 15.83 -1.08 1.62
N VAL A 349 14.84 -1.70 2.27
CA VAL A 349 13.51 -1.09 2.47
C VAL A 349 13.35 -0.52 3.89
N GLY A 350 14.38 -0.70 4.74
CA GLY A 350 14.46 -0.20 6.11
C GLY A 350 14.82 1.28 6.22
N GLY A 351 15.52 1.83 5.21
CA GLY A 351 15.97 3.22 5.17
C GLY A 351 17.40 3.43 5.69
N PHE A 352 18.23 2.39 5.71
CA PHE A 352 19.63 2.47 6.13
C PHE A 352 20.47 3.34 5.19
N GLY A 353 20.27 3.21 3.89
CA GLY A 353 20.94 4.07 2.89
C GLY A 353 20.55 5.53 3.03
N GLU A 354 19.29 5.82 3.35
CA GLU A 354 18.83 7.18 3.62
C GLU A 354 19.49 7.75 4.89
N ALA A 355 19.61 6.94 5.95
CA ALA A 355 20.32 7.33 7.16
C ALA A 355 21.80 7.63 6.89
N LEU A 356 22.47 6.78 6.10
CA LEU A 356 23.86 7.00 5.70
C LEU A 356 23.99 8.25 4.82
N ARG A 357 23.10 8.46 3.89
CA ARG A 357 23.08 9.64 3.01
C ARG A 357 23.01 10.95 3.79
N ILE A 358 22.16 10.99 4.80
CA ILE A 358 21.95 12.18 5.65
C ILE A 358 23.14 12.39 6.59
N GLN A 359 23.62 11.32 7.27
CA GLN A 359 24.60 11.44 8.34
C GLN A 359 26.06 11.47 7.82
N HIS A 360 26.34 10.76 6.70
CA HIS A 360 27.66 10.64 6.09
C HIS A 360 27.61 10.79 4.57
N PRO A 361 27.27 11.98 4.03
CA PRO A 361 27.05 12.18 2.60
C PRO A 361 28.29 11.93 1.72
N LYS A 362 29.48 12.08 2.27
CA LYS A 362 30.73 11.77 1.54
C LYS A 362 30.89 10.24 1.34
N VAL A 363 30.58 9.45 2.35
CA VAL A 363 30.62 7.98 2.26
C VAL A 363 29.52 7.46 1.36
N TRP A 364 28.30 7.98 1.51
CA TRP A 364 27.18 7.64 0.64
C TRP A 364 27.51 7.78 -0.83
N ARG A 365 28.16 8.88 -1.23
CA ARG A 365 28.55 9.10 -2.64
C ARG A 365 29.46 8.01 -3.21
N LYS A 366 30.29 7.36 -2.37
CA LYS A 366 31.15 6.26 -2.79
C LYS A 366 30.38 4.96 -3.00
N VAL A 367 29.40 4.65 -2.11
CA VAL A 367 28.71 3.35 -2.07
C VAL A 367 27.33 3.32 -2.75
N LYS A 368 26.74 4.46 -3.08
CA LYS A 368 25.37 4.56 -3.59
C LYS A 368 25.10 3.74 -4.85
N LYS A 369 26.10 3.58 -5.73
CA LYS A 369 25.97 2.84 -6.98
C LYS A 369 25.67 1.34 -6.74
N ASP A 370 26.29 0.77 -5.70
CA ASP A 370 26.18 -0.65 -5.35
C ASP A 370 25.60 -0.84 -3.94
N TRP A 371 24.70 0.09 -3.55
CA TRP A 371 24.17 0.13 -2.19
C TRP A 371 23.51 -1.17 -1.78
N ASP A 372 22.66 -1.77 -2.60
CA ASP A 372 21.95 -3.00 -2.27
C ASP A 372 22.91 -4.17 -1.98
N THR A 373 23.98 -4.28 -2.75
CA THR A 373 25.06 -5.26 -2.51
C THR A 373 25.87 -4.89 -1.26
N THR A 374 26.23 -3.62 -1.09
CA THR A 374 26.95 -3.15 0.11
C THR A 374 26.12 -3.40 1.35
N PHE A 375 24.84 -3.05 1.35
CA PHE A 375 23.93 -3.24 2.49
C PHE A 375 23.80 -4.69 2.91
N SER A 376 23.89 -5.64 1.98
CA SER A 376 23.71 -7.07 2.26
C SER A 376 24.70 -7.65 3.27
N THR A 377 25.83 -6.98 3.50
CA THR A 377 26.90 -7.44 4.41
C THR A 377 27.14 -6.49 5.59
N ILE A 378 26.46 -5.34 5.64
CA ILE A 378 26.68 -4.34 6.70
C ILE A 378 26.13 -4.86 8.04
N PRO A 379 26.95 -4.86 9.11
CA PRO A 379 26.46 -5.20 10.44
C PRO A 379 25.49 -4.15 10.99
N VAL A 380 24.41 -4.63 11.60
CA VAL A 380 23.42 -3.78 12.28
C VAL A 380 23.22 -4.30 13.70
N ARG A 381 23.21 -3.41 14.67
CA ARG A 381 22.88 -3.72 16.07
C ARG A 381 21.55 -3.09 16.43
N PHE A 382 20.67 -3.88 17.00
CA PHE A 382 19.38 -3.44 17.53
C PHE A 382 19.45 -3.27 19.05
N SER A 383 18.74 -2.28 19.54
CA SER A 383 18.44 -2.11 20.96
C SER A 383 17.02 -1.60 21.10
N THR A 384 16.25 -2.28 21.95
CA THR A 384 14.85 -1.93 22.18
C THR A 384 14.67 -1.55 23.64
N ASP A 385 13.89 -0.52 23.87
CA ASP A 385 13.49 -0.03 25.19
C ASP A 385 11.96 0.06 25.20
N ILE A 386 11.32 -0.80 25.98
CA ILE A 386 9.87 -0.86 26.12
C ILE A 386 9.50 -0.38 27.50
N HIS A 387 8.55 0.54 27.56
CA HIS A 387 7.97 1.03 28.80
C HIS A 387 6.50 0.63 28.90
N ILE A 388 6.17 -0.16 29.94
CA ILE A 388 4.81 -0.56 30.27
C ILE A 388 4.22 0.43 31.26
N GLU A 389 3.27 1.24 30.81
CA GLU A 389 2.64 2.29 31.62
C GLU A 389 1.61 1.72 32.60
N ASP A 390 0.82 0.73 32.16
CA ASP A 390 -0.23 0.12 32.98
C ASP A 390 -0.59 -1.30 32.52
N TYR A 391 -1.30 -2.01 33.39
CA TYR A 391 -2.05 -3.21 33.08
C TYR A 391 -3.51 -2.81 32.93
N GLY A 392 -4.10 -2.79 31.79
CA GLY A 392 -5.48 -2.34 31.54
C GLY A 392 -6.47 -2.57 32.72
N SER A 393 -7.55 -1.84 32.76
CA SER A 393 -8.44 -1.62 33.90
C SER A 393 -9.19 -2.87 34.47
N SER A 394 -8.97 -4.06 33.93
CA SER A 394 -9.72 -5.27 34.29
C SER A 394 -8.85 -6.49 34.59
N ILE A 395 -7.85 -6.33 35.47
CA ILE A 395 -7.29 -7.49 36.13
C ILE A 395 -8.07 -7.68 37.40
N THR A 396 -9.27 -8.23 37.28
CA THR A 396 -9.95 -8.90 38.41
C THR A 396 -9.19 -10.21 38.61
N THR A 397 -8.49 -10.30 39.75
CA THR A 397 -8.08 -11.57 40.32
C THR A 397 -9.35 -12.42 40.48
N ALA A 398 -9.51 -13.44 39.67
CA ALA A 398 -10.44 -14.51 40.02
C ALA A 398 -9.85 -15.21 41.24
N ASP A 399 -10.48 -15.03 42.40
CA ASP A 399 -10.19 -15.74 43.64
C ASP A 399 -10.26 -17.25 43.43
#